data_ba8a3bfd85fdb6ec04603cfd0fd0b679
#
_entry.id   ba8a3bfd85fdb6ec04603cfd0fd0b679
#
_cell.length_a   1.000
_cell.length_b   1.000
_cell.length_c   1.000
_cell.angle_alpha   90.00
_cell.angle_beta   90.00
_cell.angle_gamma   90.00
#
_symmetry.space_group_name_H-M   'P 1'
#
loop_
_entity.id
_entity.type
_entity.pdbx_description
1 polymer ?
#
loop_
_entity_poly.entity_id
_entity_poly.type
_entity_poly.pdbx_seq_one_letter_code
_entity_poly.pdbx_strand_id
1 'polypeptide(L)'
;MKIKSTFALLLFVSLFFASVNLQAESGKVLRHVVMFKFSASATPANIQKIEEAFTQLPKKITTIKSYEWGINSSPEGLNQGLTHCFILTFTSDKDRDAYLIHPAHKEFGNSLGSNVEKVVVVDFWVK
;
A
#
# COMPACT_ATOMS: atom_id res chain seq x y z
N MET A 1 57.63 24.33 -54.66
CA MET A 1 57.05 24.48 -53.35
C MET A 1 55.84 23.55 -53.25
N LYS A 2 55.98 22.42 -52.56
CA LYS A 2 54.93 21.36 -52.50
C LYS A 2 54.11 21.58 -51.23
N ILE A 3 52.82 21.92 -51.39
CA ILE A 3 51.86 22.03 -50.31
C ILE A 3 51.32 20.63 -50.03
N LYS A 4 51.67 20.08 -48.88
CA LYS A 4 51.10 18.84 -48.41
C LYS A 4 49.75 19.13 -47.71
N SER A 5 48.65 18.76 -48.35
CA SER A 5 47.31 18.80 -47.76
C SER A 5 47.13 17.63 -46.80
N THR A 6 47.02 17.92 -45.51
CA THR A 6 46.72 16.93 -44.49
C THR A 6 45.20 16.86 -44.35
N PHE A 7 44.60 15.78 -44.83
CA PHE A 7 43.19 15.48 -44.58
C PHE A 7 43.04 14.98 -43.16
N ALA A 8 42.43 15.81 -42.28
CA ALA A 8 42.01 15.39 -40.97
C ALA A 8 40.65 14.69 -41.05
N LEU A 9 40.69 13.38 -40.85
CA LEU A 9 39.50 12.55 -40.78
C LEU A 9 38.85 12.75 -39.41
N LEU A 10 37.79 13.55 -39.33
CA LEU A 10 36.96 13.70 -38.15
C LEU A 10 36.02 12.48 -38.01
N LEU A 11 36.39 11.58 -37.08
CA LEU A 11 35.57 10.44 -36.73
C LEU A 11 34.43 10.91 -35.82
N PHE A 12 33.24 11.05 -36.35
CA PHE A 12 32.01 11.33 -35.60
C PHE A 12 31.59 10.00 -34.91
N VAL A 13 31.92 9.88 -33.64
CA VAL A 13 31.37 8.80 -32.77
C VAL A 13 29.99 9.28 -32.29
N SER A 14 28.93 8.86 -33.00
CA SER A 14 27.56 9.05 -32.54
C SER A 14 27.29 8.05 -31.39
N LEU A 15 27.34 8.52 -30.16
CA LEU A 15 26.83 7.79 -28.99
C LEU A 15 25.29 7.68 -29.13
N PHE A 16 24.84 6.51 -29.54
CA PHE A 16 23.43 6.13 -29.42
C PHE A 16 23.16 5.86 -27.93
N PHE A 17 22.63 6.85 -27.21
CA PHE A 17 21.98 6.60 -25.91
C PHE A 17 20.68 5.85 -26.18
N ALA A 18 20.74 4.55 -26.10
CA ALA A 18 19.54 3.72 -25.97
C ALA A 18 18.91 4.05 -24.60
N SER A 19 17.88 4.90 -24.61
CA SER A 19 17.03 5.08 -23.43
C SER A 19 16.33 3.76 -23.16
N VAL A 20 16.84 3.00 -22.21
CA VAL A 20 16.16 1.84 -21.66
C VAL A 20 14.99 2.41 -20.87
N ASN A 21 13.81 2.48 -21.50
CA ASN A 21 12.55 2.64 -20.78
C ASN A 21 12.37 1.41 -19.91
N LEU A 22 12.84 1.48 -18.69
CA LEU A 22 12.47 0.55 -17.63
C LEU A 22 11.01 0.86 -17.27
N GLN A 23 10.10 0.39 -18.12
CA GLN A 23 8.69 0.30 -17.77
C GLN A 23 8.63 -0.79 -16.73
N ALA A 24 8.61 -0.38 -15.45
CA ALA A 24 8.28 -1.31 -14.39
C ALA A 24 6.92 -1.90 -14.79
N GLU A 25 6.89 -3.19 -15.12
CA GLU A 25 5.63 -3.92 -15.19
C GLU A 25 4.93 -3.66 -13.86
N SER A 26 3.84 -2.89 -13.90
CA SER A 26 2.99 -2.74 -12.74
C SER A 26 2.41 -4.13 -12.48
N GLY A 27 3.08 -4.88 -11.61
CA GLY A 27 2.60 -6.18 -11.16
C GLY A 27 1.18 -6.01 -10.65
N LYS A 28 0.35 -7.02 -10.83
CA LYS A 28 -1.03 -7.02 -10.31
C LYS A 28 -1.00 -6.64 -8.83
N VAL A 29 -1.86 -5.72 -8.46
CA VAL A 29 -1.96 -5.17 -7.11
C VAL A 29 -3.25 -5.64 -6.47
N LEU A 30 -3.14 -6.31 -5.32
CA LEU A 30 -4.26 -6.73 -4.49
C LEU A 30 -4.47 -5.71 -3.39
N ARG A 31 -5.67 -5.14 -3.31
CA ARG A 31 -6.09 -4.27 -2.21
C ARG A 31 -6.89 -5.08 -1.20
N HIS A 32 -6.51 -4.98 0.06
CA HIS A 32 -7.24 -5.50 1.21
C HIS A 32 -7.76 -4.29 1.98
N VAL A 33 -9.06 -4.03 1.84
CA VAL A 33 -9.73 -2.87 2.43
C VAL A 33 -10.46 -3.30 3.69
N VAL A 34 -10.14 -2.68 4.81
CA VAL A 34 -10.75 -2.96 6.11
C VAL A 34 -11.42 -1.70 6.62
N MET A 35 -12.69 -1.79 6.98
CA MET A 35 -13.44 -0.66 7.51
C MET A 35 -14.00 -0.99 8.89
N PHE A 36 -13.91 -0.02 9.81
CA PHE A 36 -14.40 -0.17 11.17
C PHE A 36 -15.56 0.77 11.48
N LYS A 37 -16.56 0.21 12.17
CA LYS A 37 -17.50 0.95 13.00
C LYS A 37 -17.11 0.71 14.45
N PHE A 38 -16.73 1.75 15.15
CA PHE A 38 -16.45 1.67 16.58
C PHE A 38 -17.75 1.61 17.38
N SER A 39 -17.71 0.91 18.52
CA SER A 39 -18.85 0.84 19.43
C SER A 39 -19.05 2.20 20.16
N ALA A 40 -20.27 2.45 20.59
CA ALA A 40 -20.59 3.66 21.35
C ALA A 40 -19.81 3.77 22.68
N SER A 41 -19.33 2.65 23.21
CA SER A 41 -18.52 2.58 24.43
C SER A 41 -17.01 2.79 24.17
N ALA A 42 -16.57 2.81 22.92
CA ALA A 42 -15.16 3.02 22.60
C ALA A 42 -14.76 4.47 22.93
N THR A 43 -13.78 4.62 23.81
CA THR A 43 -13.25 5.94 24.14
C THR A 43 -12.30 6.45 23.05
N PRO A 44 -12.12 7.78 22.90
CA PRO A 44 -11.12 8.32 21.98
C PRO A 44 -9.72 7.73 22.18
N ALA A 45 -9.31 7.50 23.43
CA ALA A 45 -8.03 6.89 23.74
C ALA A 45 -7.93 5.43 23.26
N ASN A 46 -9.01 4.66 23.34
CA ASN A 46 -9.04 3.28 22.82
C ASN A 46 -9.01 3.26 21.29
N ILE A 47 -9.73 4.17 20.64
CA ILE A 47 -9.70 4.32 19.18
C ILE A 47 -8.26 4.63 18.72
N GLN A 48 -7.61 5.63 19.33
CA GLN A 48 -6.24 6.00 19.02
C GLN A 48 -5.26 4.81 19.17
N LYS A 49 -5.39 4.02 20.24
CA LYS A 49 -4.58 2.81 20.42
C LYS A 49 -4.75 1.80 19.28
N ILE A 50 -5.98 1.65 18.79
CA ILE A 50 -6.28 0.74 17.67
C ILE A 50 -5.69 1.29 16.37
N GLU A 51 -5.80 2.58 16.10
CA GLU A 51 -5.17 3.25 14.95
C GLU A 51 -3.65 3.05 14.96
N GLU A 52 -3.01 3.30 16.09
CA GLU A 52 -1.57 3.10 16.27
C GLU A 52 -1.16 1.64 16.09
N ALA A 53 -1.91 0.70 16.69
CA ALA A 53 -1.64 -0.73 16.57
C ALA A 53 -1.76 -1.23 15.13
N PHE A 54 -2.77 -0.77 14.38
CA PHE A 54 -2.91 -1.10 12.96
C PHE A 54 -1.72 -0.56 12.15
N THR A 55 -1.33 0.68 12.42
CA THR A 55 -0.20 1.34 11.74
C THR A 55 1.15 0.63 11.99
N GLN A 56 1.27 -0.18 13.04
CA GLN A 56 2.47 -0.97 13.30
C GLN A 56 2.51 -2.30 12.51
N LEU A 57 1.38 -2.78 11.98
CA LEU A 57 1.35 -4.06 11.26
C LEU A 57 2.30 -4.12 10.05
N PRO A 58 2.41 -3.08 9.19
CA PRO A 58 3.35 -3.10 8.07
C PRO A 58 4.83 -3.24 8.48
N LYS A 59 5.18 -2.81 9.70
CA LYS A 59 6.53 -2.96 10.23
C LYS A 59 6.81 -4.38 10.73
N LYS A 60 5.76 -5.10 11.13
CA LYS A 60 5.84 -6.48 11.66
C LYS A 60 5.63 -7.54 10.58
N ILE A 61 4.90 -7.21 9.52
CA ILE A 61 4.47 -8.14 8.47
C ILE A 61 4.98 -7.66 7.12
N THR A 62 6.09 -8.22 6.68
CA THR A 62 6.84 -7.76 5.49
C THR A 62 6.14 -8.02 4.16
N THR A 63 5.10 -8.87 4.13
CA THR A 63 4.27 -9.10 2.95
C THR A 63 3.37 -7.92 2.60
N ILE A 64 3.12 -7.02 3.54
CA ILE A 64 2.40 -5.76 3.28
C ILE A 64 3.33 -4.82 2.51
N LYS A 65 2.97 -4.47 1.27
CA LYS A 65 3.79 -3.63 0.37
C LYS A 65 3.53 -2.14 0.55
N SER A 66 2.28 -1.78 0.83
CA SER A 66 1.93 -0.42 1.23
C SER A 66 0.71 -0.43 2.16
N TYR A 67 0.57 0.66 2.88
CA TYR A 67 -0.49 0.86 3.85
C TYR A 67 -0.91 2.33 3.83
N GLU A 68 -2.19 2.56 3.79
CA GLU A 68 -2.80 3.87 3.93
C GLU A 68 -4.11 3.75 4.70
N TRP A 69 -4.51 4.79 5.39
CA TRP A 69 -5.76 4.81 6.12
C TRP A 69 -6.28 6.23 6.31
N GLY A 70 -7.56 6.32 6.65
CA GLY A 70 -8.18 7.59 6.93
C GLY A 70 -9.55 7.45 7.60
N ILE A 71 -10.08 8.59 7.99
CA ILE A 71 -11.41 8.71 8.59
C ILE A 71 -12.39 9.19 7.51
N ASN A 72 -13.61 8.63 7.53
CA ASN A 72 -14.66 9.00 6.59
C ASN A 72 -14.92 10.51 6.58
N SER A 73 -14.88 11.09 5.41
CA SER A 73 -15.21 12.49 5.16
C SER A 73 -16.29 12.69 4.09
N SER A 74 -16.95 11.59 3.65
CA SER A 74 -18.01 11.68 2.65
C SER A 74 -19.23 12.45 3.19
N PRO A 75 -19.73 13.46 2.48
CA PRO A 75 -20.94 14.19 2.87
C PRO A 75 -22.23 13.45 2.54
N GLU A 76 -22.17 12.30 1.85
CA GLU A 76 -23.36 11.59 1.36
C GLU A 76 -24.15 10.88 2.46
N GLY A 77 -23.54 10.63 3.64
CA GLY A 77 -24.21 9.94 4.76
C GLY A 77 -24.48 8.45 4.51
N LEU A 78 -23.75 7.82 3.59
CA LEU A 78 -23.94 6.43 3.17
C LEU A 78 -22.96 5.44 3.83
N ASN A 79 -22.16 5.91 4.76
CA ASN A 79 -21.09 5.13 5.40
C ASN A 79 -21.57 4.09 6.42
N GLN A 80 -22.87 4.04 6.75
CA GLN A 80 -23.46 3.05 7.66
C GLN A 80 -22.75 2.93 9.02
N GLY A 81 -22.22 4.07 9.52
CA GLY A 81 -21.46 4.13 10.78
C GLY A 81 -20.00 3.68 10.68
N LEU A 82 -19.53 3.24 9.50
CA LEU A 82 -18.13 2.94 9.24
C LEU A 82 -17.36 4.27 9.17
N THR A 83 -16.44 4.47 10.10
CA THR A 83 -15.72 5.74 10.24
C THR A 83 -14.27 5.65 9.82
N HIS A 84 -13.65 4.47 9.91
CA HIS A 84 -12.25 4.26 9.57
C HIS A 84 -12.12 3.31 8.41
N CYS A 85 -11.23 3.64 7.49
CA CYS A 85 -10.89 2.83 6.33
C CYS A 85 -9.37 2.64 6.28
N PHE A 86 -8.93 1.38 6.23
CA PHE A 86 -7.54 0.98 6.13
C PHE A 86 -7.36 0.20 4.84
N ILE A 87 -6.31 0.50 4.07
CA ILE A 87 -6.02 -0.18 2.81
C ILE A 87 -4.60 -0.74 2.87
N LEU A 88 -4.50 -2.05 2.78
CA LEU A 88 -3.24 -2.76 2.67
C LEU A 88 -3.07 -3.25 1.23
N THR A 89 -1.84 -3.19 0.75
CA THR A 89 -1.50 -3.63 -0.59
C THR A 89 -0.63 -4.87 -0.53
N PHE A 90 -1.00 -5.87 -1.32
CA PHE A 90 -0.22 -7.09 -1.54
C PHE A 90 0.05 -7.30 -3.03
N THR A 91 1.03 -8.13 -3.36
CA THR A 91 1.36 -8.48 -4.75
C THR A 91 0.90 -9.89 -5.13
N SER A 92 0.37 -10.66 -4.18
CA SER A 92 -0.16 -12.00 -4.41
C SER A 92 -1.21 -12.37 -3.36
N ASP A 93 -2.10 -13.33 -3.69
CA ASP A 93 -3.00 -13.95 -2.72
C ASP A 93 -2.21 -14.64 -1.60
N LYS A 94 -1.07 -15.28 -1.94
CA LYS A 94 -0.20 -15.93 -0.97
C LYS A 94 0.31 -14.95 0.10
N ASP A 95 0.68 -13.74 -0.30
CA ASP A 95 1.16 -12.71 0.64
C ASP A 95 0.02 -12.23 1.57
N ARG A 96 -1.19 -12.00 1.01
CA ARG A 96 -2.37 -11.66 1.78
C ARG A 96 -2.74 -12.80 2.74
N ASP A 97 -2.72 -14.05 2.30
CA ASP A 97 -3.04 -15.21 3.13
C ASP A 97 -2.02 -15.38 4.27
N ALA A 98 -0.74 -15.15 4.01
CA ALA A 98 0.30 -15.12 5.02
C ALA A 98 0.06 -14.03 6.08
N TYR A 99 -0.40 -12.85 5.67
CA TYR A 99 -0.82 -11.77 6.58
C TYR A 99 -1.97 -12.22 7.49
N LEU A 100 -3.01 -12.85 6.94
CA LEU A 100 -4.20 -13.24 7.70
C LEU A 100 -3.88 -14.22 8.85
N ILE A 101 -2.92 -15.12 8.66
CA ILE A 101 -2.51 -16.09 9.70
C ILE A 101 -1.33 -15.61 10.56
N HIS A 102 -0.76 -14.45 10.25
CA HIS A 102 0.42 -13.94 10.97
C HIS A 102 0.10 -13.67 12.44
N PRO A 103 0.99 -14.04 13.39
CA PRO A 103 0.75 -13.83 14.82
C PRO A 103 0.44 -12.37 15.17
N ALA A 104 1.14 -11.40 14.58
CA ALA A 104 0.89 -9.98 14.83
C ALA A 104 -0.51 -9.53 14.36
N HIS A 105 -1.04 -10.08 13.26
CA HIS A 105 -2.40 -9.81 12.82
C HIS A 105 -3.43 -10.41 13.79
N LYS A 106 -3.20 -11.64 14.28
CA LYS A 106 -4.08 -12.27 15.26
C LYS A 106 -4.10 -11.52 16.58
N GLU A 107 -2.93 -11.08 17.05
CA GLU A 107 -2.80 -10.26 18.25
C GLU A 107 -3.55 -8.93 18.10
N PHE A 108 -3.38 -8.26 16.97
CA PHE A 108 -4.14 -7.05 16.65
C PHE A 108 -5.65 -7.31 16.67
N GLY A 109 -6.14 -8.34 15.98
CA GLY A 109 -7.56 -8.69 15.98
C GLY A 109 -8.11 -8.93 17.38
N ASN A 110 -7.37 -9.64 18.24
CA ASN A 110 -7.75 -9.86 19.64
C ASN A 110 -7.78 -8.55 20.45
N SER A 111 -6.92 -7.59 20.11
CA SER A 111 -6.85 -6.30 20.82
C SER A 111 -8.05 -5.38 20.57
N LEU A 112 -8.82 -5.60 19.51
CA LEU A 112 -10.01 -4.82 19.20
C LEU A 112 -11.08 -4.92 20.31
N GLY A 113 -11.25 -6.11 20.88
CA GLY A 113 -12.18 -6.36 21.99
C GLY A 113 -13.59 -5.87 21.66
N SER A 114 -14.22 -5.22 22.63
CA SER A 114 -15.56 -4.62 22.52
C SER A 114 -15.56 -3.20 21.88
N ASN A 115 -14.37 -2.67 21.50
CA ASN A 115 -14.29 -1.31 20.95
C ASN A 115 -14.77 -1.24 19.51
N VAL A 116 -14.74 -2.33 18.75
CA VAL A 116 -15.19 -2.38 17.35
C VAL A 116 -16.50 -3.15 17.28
N GLU A 117 -17.57 -2.47 16.84
CA GLU A 117 -18.90 -3.05 16.68
C GLU A 117 -19.02 -3.82 15.37
N LYS A 118 -18.42 -3.31 14.29
CA LYS A 118 -18.50 -3.91 12.95
C LYS A 118 -17.19 -3.78 12.20
N VAL A 119 -16.80 -4.86 11.58
CA VAL A 119 -15.68 -4.91 10.63
C VAL A 119 -16.24 -5.30 9.26
N VAL A 120 -15.84 -4.55 8.23
CA VAL A 120 -16.10 -4.89 6.82
C VAL A 120 -14.76 -5.06 6.13
N VAL A 121 -14.60 -6.16 5.41
CA VAL A 121 -13.39 -6.46 4.64
C VAL A 121 -13.77 -6.73 3.19
N VAL A 122 -13.08 -6.07 2.27
CA VAL A 122 -13.24 -6.28 0.84
C VAL A 122 -11.85 -6.40 0.20
N ASP A 123 -11.63 -7.44 -0.56
CA ASP A 123 -10.42 -7.63 -1.35
C ASP A 123 -10.73 -7.48 -2.84
N PHE A 124 -9.84 -6.82 -3.56
CA PHE A 124 -9.94 -6.74 -5.02
C PHE A 124 -8.58 -6.60 -5.69
N TRP A 125 -8.46 -7.17 -6.88
CA TRP A 125 -7.35 -6.91 -7.78
C TRP A 125 -7.60 -5.63 -8.55
N VAL A 126 -6.62 -4.72 -8.54
CA VAL A 126 -6.68 -3.49 -9.33
C VAL A 126 -6.71 -3.87 -10.82
N LYS A 127 -7.69 -3.31 -11.55
CA LYS A 127 -7.91 -3.54 -12.98
C LYS A 127 -7.24 -2.48 -13.82
#